data_70f3c30aa13a3d2b485dbfbe6b4eb396
#
_entry.id   70f3c30aa13a3d2b485dbfbe6b4eb396
#
_cell.length_a   1.000
_cell.length_b   1.000
_cell.length_c   1.000
_cell.angle_alpha   90.00
_cell.angle_beta   90.00
_cell.angle_gamma   90.00
#
_symmetry.space_group_name_H-M   'P 1'
#
loop_
_entity.id
_entity.type
_entity.pdbx_description
1 polymer ?
#
loop_
_entity_poly.entity_id
_entity_poly.type
_entity_poly.pdbx_seq_one_letter_code
_entity_poly.pdbx_strand_id
1 'polypeptide(L)'
;MTDIVVSAAWLVDHLGEVTVVDVRDAWEFDGIGHVPGAVNVPFDTFRAEAHATERGADASEGMLPGAAAWEAVLSEAGIEPDDTLVAYDDTHGVFAARFLVTALAYGHADVHLLDGDFSAWSRDHEVERGTPEIAETAYVAREPESTPFVDYETVREAVDSDAVAVLDTREPHEWEAGHLPGAVQLDWREFVDDETRGLKPVGEIEAILADHGVTPDSRVLLYCNTARRISHTYVVLRHLGYEDVMFYEGSLTEWEARGGPLESA
;
A
#
# COMPACT_ATOMS: atom_id res chain seq x y z
N MET A 1 -11.63 -5.93 -16.21
CA MET A 1 -10.93 -5.16 -15.19
C MET A 1 -9.47 -5.59 -15.27
N THR A 2 -8.55 -4.67 -15.33
CA THR A 2 -7.12 -4.95 -15.24
C THR A 2 -6.83 -5.38 -13.80
N ASP A 3 -5.98 -6.40 -13.60
CA ASP A 3 -5.62 -6.86 -12.26
C ASP A 3 -4.91 -5.74 -11.48
N ILE A 4 -5.20 -5.60 -10.19
CA ILE A 4 -4.54 -4.60 -9.33
C ILE A 4 -3.03 -4.82 -9.20
N VAL A 5 -2.54 -6.04 -9.49
CA VAL A 5 -1.12 -6.38 -9.60
C VAL A 5 -0.81 -6.75 -11.04
N VAL A 6 0.22 -6.13 -11.63
CA VAL A 6 0.61 -6.33 -13.03
C VAL A 6 2.06 -6.81 -13.12
N SER A 7 2.33 -7.70 -14.06
CA SER A 7 3.69 -8.22 -14.28
C SER A 7 4.60 -7.22 -15.00
N ALA A 8 5.93 -7.40 -14.87
CA ALA A 8 6.91 -6.64 -15.65
C ALA A 8 6.69 -6.79 -17.16
N ALA A 9 6.30 -7.98 -17.64
CA ALA A 9 5.99 -8.19 -19.06
C ALA A 9 4.78 -7.36 -19.51
N TRP A 10 3.72 -7.32 -18.70
CA TRP A 10 2.58 -6.44 -18.98
C TRP A 10 3.00 -4.97 -19.05
N LEU A 11 3.82 -4.51 -18.08
CA LEU A 11 4.29 -3.13 -18.06
C LEU A 11 5.13 -2.79 -19.30
N VAL A 12 6.01 -3.69 -19.74
CA VAL A 12 6.80 -3.49 -20.98
C VAL A 12 5.89 -3.23 -22.19
N ASP A 13 4.79 -3.99 -22.30
CA ASP A 13 3.86 -3.85 -23.42
C ASP A 13 3.02 -2.56 -23.35
N HIS A 14 2.94 -1.90 -22.18
CA HIS A 14 2.14 -0.69 -21.95
C HIS A 14 2.98 0.56 -21.61
N LEU A 15 4.32 0.48 -21.68
CA LEU A 15 5.18 1.66 -21.52
C LEU A 15 4.78 2.78 -22.49
N GLY A 16 4.55 3.98 -21.95
CA GLY A 16 4.08 5.14 -22.71
C GLY A 16 2.54 5.22 -22.86
N GLU A 17 1.80 4.21 -22.41
CA GLU A 17 0.33 4.24 -22.30
C GLU A 17 -0.12 4.43 -20.85
N VAL A 18 0.76 4.14 -19.89
CA VAL A 18 0.53 4.26 -18.45
C VAL A 18 1.54 5.21 -17.82
N THR A 19 1.18 5.80 -16.69
CA THR A 19 2.09 6.60 -15.86
C THR A 19 2.73 5.70 -14.81
N VAL A 20 4.04 5.48 -14.96
CA VAL A 20 4.82 4.66 -14.02
C VAL A 20 5.30 5.53 -12.87
N VAL A 21 5.05 5.11 -11.63
CA VAL A 21 5.37 5.87 -10.42
C VAL A 21 6.41 5.13 -9.59
N ASP A 22 7.58 5.75 -9.44
CA ASP A 22 8.65 5.29 -8.55
C ASP A 22 8.49 5.97 -7.18
N VAL A 23 8.26 5.18 -6.12
CA VAL A 23 8.10 5.72 -4.77
C VAL A 23 9.37 5.65 -3.92
N ARG A 24 10.51 5.29 -4.51
CA ARG A 24 11.82 5.32 -3.86
C ARG A 24 12.31 6.76 -3.66
N ASP A 25 13.38 6.91 -2.91
CA ASP A 25 14.02 8.19 -2.70
C ASP A 25 14.49 8.81 -4.03
N ALA A 26 14.44 10.14 -4.12
CA ALA A 26 14.87 10.86 -5.32
C ALA A 26 16.31 10.59 -5.75
N TRP A 27 17.21 10.33 -4.80
CA TRP A 27 18.61 9.97 -5.12
C TRP A 27 18.74 8.58 -5.76
N GLU A 28 17.84 7.64 -5.43
CA GLU A 28 17.79 6.31 -6.05
C GLU A 28 17.26 6.43 -7.47
N PHE A 29 16.16 7.17 -7.64
CA PHE A 29 15.56 7.46 -8.93
C PHE A 29 16.58 8.07 -9.91
N ASP A 30 17.24 9.15 -9.50
CA ASP A 30 18.19 9.90 -10.33
C ASP A 30 19.52 9.16 -10.55
N GLY A 31 20.10 8.63 -9.46
CA GLY A 31 21.47 8.10 -9.46
C GLY A 31 21.58 6.61 -9.78
N ILE A 32 20.71 5.77 -9.24
CA ILE A 32 20.69 4.33 -9.53
C ILE A 32 19.97 4.11 -10.86
N GLY A 33 18.81 4.73 -11.03
CA GLY A 33 17.97 4.69 -12.21
C GLY A 33 16.55 4.26 -11.89
N HIS A 34 15.70 4.28 -12.89
CA HIS A 34 14.26 4.03 -12.79
C HIS A 34 13.72 3.31 -14.04
N VAL A 35 12.49 2.82 -13.98
CA VAL A 35 11.76 2.28 -15.13
C VAL A 35 11.62 3.38 -16.19
N PRO A 36 11.86 3.11 -17.48
CA PRO A 36 11.76 4.12 -18.53
C PRO A 36 10.45 4.90 -18.50
N GLY A 37 10.55 6.23 -18.53
CA GLY A 37 9.41 7.13 -18.49
C GLY A 37 8.72 7.28 -17.11
N ALA A 38 9.27 6.71 -16.05
CA ALA A 38 8.70 6.84 -14.71
C ALA A 38 8.81 8.27 -14.17
N VAL A 39 7.83 8.66 -13.34
CA VAL A 39 7.89 9.85 -12.50
C VAL A 39 8.22 9.46 -11.07
N ASN A 40 8.86 10.34 -10.30
CA ASN A 40 9.22 10.06 -8.92
C ASN A 40 8.26 10.74 -7.94
N VAL A 41 7.65 9.93 -7.08
CA VAL A 41 6.81 10.38 -5.96
C VAL A 41 7.34 9.72 -4.69
N PRO A 42 8.39 10.25 -4.05
CA PRO A 42 9.02 9.63 -2.90
C PRO A 42 8.03 9.34 -1.77
N PHE A 43 8.13 8.15 -1.17
CA PHE A 43 7.22 7.66 -0.13
C PHE A 43 6.95 8.68 0.98
N ASP A 44 7.97 9.41 1.42
CA ASP A 44 7.83 10.37 2.50
C ASP A 44 7.03 11.62 2.09
N THR A 45 6.82 11.90 0.80
CA THR A 45 6.09 13.08 0.33
C THR A 45 4.56 12.96 0.46
N PHE A 46 4.03 11.76 0.50
CA PHE A 46 2.58 11.52 0.58
C PHE A 46 2.12 10.91 1.92
N ARG A 47 2.81 11.26 3.00
CA ARG A 47 2.47 10.89 4.38
C ARG A 47 2.11 12.12 5.20
N ALA A 48 1.27 11.94 6.23
CA ALA A 48 0.80 13.04 7.07
C ALA A 48 1.93 13.83 7.73
N GLU A 49 3.03 13.17 8.11
CA GLU A 49 4.18 13.80 8.77
C GLU A 49 4.87 14.83 7.90
N ALA A 50 4.95 14.60 6.58
CA ALA A 50 5.52 15.55 5.64
C ALA A 50 4.77 16.89 5.64
N HIS A 51 3.49 16.87 6.00
CA HIS A 51 2.57 18.00 5.98
C HIS A 51 2.08 18.41 7.38
N ALA A 52 2.76 17.97 8.45
CA ALA A 52 2.36 18.20 9.84
C ALA A 52 2.22 19.69 10.20
N THR A 53 3.04 20.56 9.60
CA THR A 53 2.97 22.02 9.82
C THR A 53 1.72 22.64 9.23
N GLU A 54 1.13 22.07 8.19
CA GLU A 54 -0.08 22.55 7.52
C GLU A 54 -1.36 22.00 8.19
N ARG A 55 -1.28 20.78 8.72
CA ARG A 55 -2.41 20.07 9.35
C ARG A 55 -2.55 20.31 10.86
N GLY A 56 -1.54 20.91 11.50
CA GLY A 56 -1.53 21.12 12.95
C GLY A 56 -1.27 19.83 13.73
N ALA A 57 -1.72 19.80 15.01
CA ALA A 57 -1.44 18.70 15.94
C ALA A 57 -2.14 17.37 15.63
N ASP A 58 -3.02 17.33 14.63
CA ASP A 58 -3.81 16.13 14.27
C ASP A 58 -3.10 15.23 13.24
N ALA A 59 -1.90 15.61 12.77
CA ALA A 59 -1.11 14.76 11.87
C ALA A 59 -0.49 13.60 12.66
N SER A 60 -1.03 12.40 12.48
CA SER A 60 -0.50 11.17 13.06
C SER A 60 0.47 10.49 12.11
N GLU A 61 1.50 9.85 12.65
CA GLU A 61 2.51 9.14 11.86
C GLU A 61 1.87 8.07 10.98
N GLY A 62 2.25 8.03 9.71
CA GLY A 62 1.80 7.03 8.73
C GLY A 62 0.41 7.27 8.13
N MET A 63 -0.33 8.27 8.59
CA MET A 63 -1.68 8.57 8.10
C MET A 63 -1.69 9.23 6.73
N LEU A 64 -2.89 9.29 6.10
CA LEU A 64 -3.11 9.98 4.83
C LEU A 64 -2.71 11.45 4.90
N PRO A 65 -2.08 12.03 3.84
CA PRO A 65 -1.54 13.39 3.87
C PRO A 65 -2.63 14.48 3.92
N GLY A 66 -3.86 14.15 3.54
CA GLY A 66 -4.93 15.10 3.25
C GLY A 66 -5.01 15.44 1.77
N ALA A 67 -6.24 15.72 1.29
CA ALA A 67 -6.52 15.88 -0.13
C ALA A 67 -5.65 16.96 -0.80
N ALA A 68 -5.52 18.14 -0.18
CA ALA A 68 -4.72 19.23 -0.76
C ALA A 68 -3.24 18.90 -0.90
N ALA A 69 -2.64 18.19 0.07
CA ALA A 69 -1.26 17.75 -0.02
C ALA A 69 -1.09 16.67 -1.10
N TRP A 70 -2.02 15.73 -1.19
CA TRP A 70 -2.05 14.72 -2.24
C TRP A 70 -2.16 15.33 -3.63
N GLU A 71 -3.07 16.29 -3.82
CA GLU A 71 -3.24 17.02 -5.07
C GLU A 71 -1.96 17.75 -5.50
N ALA A 72 -1.28 18.40 -4.56
CA ALA A 72 -0.02 19.08 -4.85
C ALA A 72 1.07 18.09 -5.29
N VAL A 73 1.25 16.98 -4.56
CA VAL A 73 2.26 15.97 -4.87
C VAL A 73 2.03 15.36 -6.26
N LEU A 74 0.80 14.99 -6.61
CA LEU A 74 0.51 14.41 -7.92
C LEU A 74 0.59 15.44 -9.04
N SER A 75 0.18 16.71 -8.80
CA SER A 75 0.33 17.78 -9.77
C SER A 75 1.80 18.06 -10.11
N GLU A 76 2.67 18.13 -9.11
CA GLU A 76 4.13 18.28 -9.30
C GLU A 76 4.74 17.11 -10.08
N ALA A 77 4.24 15.90 -9.87
CA ALA A 77 4.66 14.70 -10.60
C ALA A 77 4.07 14.60 -12.01
N GLY A 78 3.24 15.56 -12.45
CA GLY A 78 2.65 15.57 -13.77
C GLY A 78 1.55 14.53 -13.99
N ILE A 79 0.97 13.99 -12.92
CA ILE A 79 -0.09 12.97 -12.96
C ILE A 79 -1.44 13.65 -13.15
N GLU A 80 -2.29 13.07 -14.00
CA GLU A 80 -3.67 13.51 -14.23
C GLU A 80 -4.67 12.57 -13.53
N PRO A 81 -5.89 13.04 -13.16
CA PRO A 81 -6.87 12.22 -12.41
C PRO A 81 -7.39 11.00 -13.15
N ASP A 82 -7.19 10.90 -14.45
CA ASP A 82 -7.68 9.79 -15.29
C ASP A 82 -6.53 8.92 -15.85
N ASP A 83 -5.30 9.12 -15.37
CA ASP A 83 -4.17 8.29 -15.75
C ASP A 83 -4.33 6.87 -15.21
N THR A 84 -3.82 5.89 -15.95
CA THR A 84 -3.57 4.55 -15.43
C THR A 84 -2.21 4.56 -14.74
N LEU A 85 -2.17 4.33 -13.43
CA LEU A 85 -0.94 4.37 -12.63
C LEU A 85 -0.38 2.96 -12.38
N VAL A 86 0.94 2.81 -12.53
CA VAL A 86 1.66 1.60 -12.09
C VAL A 86 2.76 2.01 -11.13
N ALA A 87 2.62 1.67 -9.85
CA ALA A 87 3.61 2.03 -8.84
C ALA A 87 4.55 0.88 -8.51
N TYR A 88 5.81 1.22 -8.21
CA TYR A 88 6.81 0.29 -7.72
C TYR A 88 7.74 0.94 -6.69
N ASP A 89 8.44 0.10 -5.93
CA ASP A 89 9.49 0.49 -4.99
C ASP A 89 10.74 -0.41 -5.18
N ASP A 90 11.59 -0.57 -4.15
CA ASP A 90 12.64 -1.57 -4.09
C ASP A 90 12.60 -2.37 -2.77
N THR A 91 11.39 -2.53 -2.22
CA THR A 91 11.11 -3.27 -0.98
C THR A 91 9.87 -4.14 -1.15
N HIS A 92 9.86 -4.97 -2.19
CA HIS A 92 8.80 -5.94 -2.49
C HIS A 92 7.40 -5.34 -2.62
N GLY A 93 7.28 -4.08 -3.02
CA GLY A 93 6.00 -3.41 -3.26
C GLY A 93 5.31 -2.84 -2.01
N VAL A 94 5.91 -2.90 -0.81
CA VAL A 94 5.24 -2.46 0.43
C VAL A 94 5.02 -0.95 0.52
N PHE A 95 5.93 -0.16 -0.05
CA PHE A 95 5.78 1.30 -0.13
C PHE A 95 4.88 1.70 -1.31
N ALA A 96 5.04 1.03 -2.44
CA ALA A 96 4.19 1.22 -3.62
C ALA A 96 2.74 0.86 -3.32
N ALA A 97 2.48 -0.21 -2.58
CA ALA A 97 1.13 -0.56 -2.12
C ALA A 97 0.51 0.55 -1.24
N ARG A 98 1.31 1.24 -0.41
CA ARG A 98 0.80 2.40 0.34
C ARG A 98 0.43 3.56 -0.57
N PHE A 99 1.20 3.80 -1.65
CA PHE A 99 0.83 4.77 -2.67
C PHE A 99 -0.51 4.41 -3.32
N LEU A 100 -0.70 3.14 -3.73
CA LEU A 100 -1.96 2.66 -4.30
C LEU A 100 -3.15 2.89 -3.37
N VAL A 101 -3.01 2.50 -2.10
CA VAL A 101 -4.09 2.66 -1.11
C VAL A 101 -4.40 4.13 -0.88
N THR A 102 -3.38 5.01 -0.89
CA THR A 102 -3.57 6.45 -0.80
C THR A 102 -4.30 7.00 -2.04
N ALA A 103 -3.92 6.57 -3.24
CA ALA A 103 -4.59 6.95 -4.49
C ALA A 103 -6.07 6.53 -4.48
N LEU A 104 -6.37 5.28 -4.08
CA LEU A 104 -7.74 4.79 -3.92
C LEU A 104 -8.54 5.62 -2.91
N ALA A 105 -7.92 6.02 -1.79
CA ALA A 105 -8.57 6.85 -0.76
C ALA A 105 -8.97 8.23 -1.29
N TYR A 106 -8.26 8.75 -2.29
CA TYR A 106 -8.56 10.03 -2.95
C TYR A 106 -9.22 9.87 -4.33
N GLY A 107 -9.82 8.70 -4.57
CA GLY A 107 -10.69 8.45 -5.71
C GLY A 107 -9.97 8.25 -7.06
N HIS A 108 -8.66 7.97 -7.04
CA HIS A 108 -7.95 7.53 -8.23
C HIS A 108 -8.10 6.01 -8.36
N ALA A 109 -8.96 5.56 -9.27
CA ALA A 109 -9.41 4.16 -9.31
C ALA A 109 -8.52 3.24 -10.15
N ASP A 110 -7.80 3.76 -11.15
CA ASP A 110 -6.99 2.97 -12.08
C ASP A 110 -5.53 2.93 -11.65
N VAL A 111 -5.27 2.10 -10.62
CA VAL A 111 -3.97 1.99 -9.97
C VAL A 111 -3.53 0.54 -9.86
N HIS A 112 -2.26 0.28 -10.16
CA HIS A 112 -1.67 -1.04 -10.20
C HIS A 112 -0.35 -1.08 -9.45
N LEU A 113 -0.07 -2.22 -8.80
CA LEU A 113 1.22 -2.56 -8.23
C LEU A 113 2.03 -3.35 -9.26
N LEU A 114 3.27 -2.97 -9.51
CA LEU A 114 4.19 -3.80 -10.26
C LEU A 114 4.54 -5.05 -9.44
N ASP A 115 4.31 -6.23 -9.99
CA ASP A 115 4.76 -7.50 -9.40
C ASP A 115 6.28 -7.61 -9.52
N GLY A 116 6.94 -7.63 -8.39
CA GLY A 116 8.37 -7.40 -8.24
C GLY A 116 8.65 -5.95 -7.82
N ASP A 117 9.90 -5.57 -7.89
CA ASP A 117 10.37 -4.24 -7.54
C ASP A 117 11.45 -3.76 -8.51
N PHE A 118 12.06 -2.60 -8.24
CA PHE A 118 13.09 -2.07 -9.13
C PHE A 118 14.28 -3.03 -9.30
N SER A 119 14.73 -3.69 -8.23
CA SER A 119 15.82 -4.65 -8.32
C SER A 119 15.46 -5.86 -9.18
N ALA A 120 14.19 -6.30 -9.16
CA ALA A 120 13.71 -7.33 -10.09
C ALA A 120 13.67 -6.82 -11.53
N TRP A 121 13.08 -5.64 -11.76
CA TRP A 121 13.01 -4.99 -13.08
C TRP A 121 14.39 -4.84 -13.71
N SER A 122 15.34 -4.30 -12.98
CA SER A 122 16.67 -3.95 -13.48
C SER A 122 17.56 -5.14 -13.90
N ARG A 123 17.14 -6.38 -13.57
CA ARG A 123 17.87 -7.60 -14.01
C ARG A 123 17.72 -7.86 -15.50
N ASP A 124 16.52 -7.61 -16.03
CA ASP A 124 16.13 -8.07 -17.36
C ASP A 124 15.61 -6.97 -18.29
N HIS A 125 15.40 -5.74 -17.77
CA HIS A 125 14.80 -4.63 -18.50
C HIS A 125 15.68 -3.37 -18.50
N GLU A 126 15.42 -2.48 -19.45
CA GLU A 126 16.09 -1.19 -19.55
C GLU A 126 15.81 -0.30 -18.35
N VAL A 127 16.79 0.52 -18.00
CA VAL A 127 16.76 1.46 -16.89
C VAL A 127 17.17 2.84 -17.41
N GLU A 128 16.38 3.85 -17.12
CA GLU A 128 16.73 5.26 -17.35
C GLU A 128 17.41 5.87 -16.13
N ARG A 129 18.09 7.00 -16.32
CA ARG A 129 18.73 7.80 -15.29
C ARG A 129 18.53 9.28 -15.55
N GLY A 130 18.62 10.05 -14.48
CA GLY A 130 18.41 11.49 -14.52
C GLY A 130 16.95 11.84 -14.24
N THR A 131 16.73 13.08 -13.88
CA THR A 131 15.38 13.57 -13.57
C THR A 131 14.71 14.08 -14.86
N PRO A 132 13.57 13.51 -15.28
CA PRO A 132 12.85 14.00 -16.46
C PRO A 132 12.33 15.43 -16.25
N GLU A 133 12.19 16.19 -17.33
CA GLU A 133 11.43 17.44 -17.29
C GLU A 133 9.94 17.12 -17.27
N ILE A 134 9.28 17.39 -16.15
CA ILE A 134 7.85 17.14 -15.96
C ILE A 134 7.09 18.46 -16.04
N ALA A 135 6.04 18.48 -16.83
CA ALA A 135 5.08 19.61 -16.82
C ALA A 135 4.05 19.36 -15.69
N GLU A 136 3.92 20.32 -14.78
CA GLU A 136 2.91 20.25 -13.74
C GLU A 136 1.50 20.15 -14.32
N THR A 137 0.65 19.38 -13.66
CA THR A 137 -0.78 19.23 -13.98
C THR A 137 -1.66 19.94 -12.95
N ALA A 138 -2.96 19.82 -13.10
CA ALA A 138 -3.95 20.28 -12.12
C ALA A 138 -4.73 19.05 -11.58
N TYR A 139 -4.03 18.21 -10.82
CA TYR A 139 -4.65 17.04 -10.21
C TYR A 139 -5.72 17.47 -9.18
N VAL A 140 -6.87 16.83 -9.23
CA VAL A 140 -7.97 17.06 -8.27
C VAL A 140 -8.41 15.72 -7.72
N ALA A 141 -8.32 15.56 -6.40
CA ALA A 141 -8.80 14.39 -5.70
C ALA A 141 -10.32 14.26 -5.82
N ARG A 142 -10.82 13.03 -5.87
CA ARG A 142 -12.24 12.71 -5.95
C ARG A 142 -12.67 11.95 -4.70
N GLU A 143 -13.93 12.03 -4.34
CA GLU A 143 -14.46 11.12 -3.33
C GLU A 143 -14.55 9.71 -3.93
N PRO A 144 -14.00 8.68 -3.25
CA PRO A 144 -14.09 7.30 -3.74
C PRO A 144 -15.54 6.80 -3.64
N GLU A 145 -15.97 5.94 -4.55
CA GLU A 145 -17.30 5.30 -4.51
C GLU A 145 -17.53 4.48 -3.23
N SER A 146 -16.45 3.89 -2.71
CA SER A 146 -16.42 3.15 -1.46
C SER A 146 -15.02 3.25 -0.84
N THR A 147 -14.93 3.08 0.46
CA THR A 147 -13.65 3.11 1.18
C THR A 147 -13.50 1.88 2.07
N PRO A 148 -12.33 1.22 2.09
CA PRO A 148 -12.04 0.15 3.03
C PRO A 148 -11.68 0.67 4.43
N PHE A 149 -11.46 1.98 4.59
CA PHE A 149 -10.98 2.57 5.83
C PHE A 149 -12.04 2.48 6.91
N VAL A 150 -11.62 2.00 8.07
CA VAL A 150 -12.47 1.89 9.27
C VAL A 150 -11.86 2.66 10.42
N ASP A 151 -12.73 3.18 11.29
CA ASP A 151 -12.36 3.92 12.48
C ASP A 151 -12.15 3.00 13.69
N TYR A 152 -11.63 3.57 14.77
CA TYR A 152 -11.38 2.89 16.03
C TYR A 152 -12.63 2.19 16.60
N GLU A 153 -13.82 2.81 16.53
CA GLU A 153 -15.04 2.22 17.08
C GLU A 153 -15.45 0.97 16.30
N THR A 154 -15.33 1.01 14.97
CA THR A 154 -15.56 -0.16 14.11
C THR A 154 -14.58 -1.30 14.44
N VAL A 155 -13.29 -0.97 14.63
CA VAL A 155 -12.27 -1.97 15.02
C VAL A 155 -12.59 -2.57 16.38
N ARG A 156 -13.01 -1.76 17.36
CA ARG A 156 -13.38 -2.25 18.68
C ARG A 156 -14.56 -3.23 18.64
N GLU A 157 -15.53 -2.99 17.77
CA GLU A 157 -16.62 -3.94 17.55
C GLU A 157 -16.16 -5.21 16.84
N ALA A 158 -15.21 -5.07 15.90
CA ALA A 158 -14.69 -6.19 15.12
C ALA A 158 -13.86 -7.17 15.97
N VAL A 159 -13.02 -6.70 16.89
CA VAL A 159 -12.21 -7.56 17.78
C VAL A 159 -13.04 -8.37 18.77
N ASP A 160 -14.28 -7.95 19.05
CA ASP A 160 -15.24 -8.67 19.90
C ASP A 160 -16.08 -9.69 19.09
N SER A 161 -15.84 -9.83 17.77
CA SER A 161 -16.70 -10.60 16.86
C SER A 161 -15.99 -11.80 16.27
N ASP A 162 -16.48 -13.01 16.52
CA ASP A 162 -16.00 -14.24 15.88
C ASP A 162 -16.23 -14.28 14.34
N ALA A 163 -16.96 -13.30 13.78
CA ALA A 163 -17.27 -13.23 12.36
C ALA A 163 -16.21 -12.45 11.57
N VAL A 164 -15.21 -11.86 12.23
CA VAL A 164 -14.16 -11.05 11.61
C VAL A 164 -12.80 -11.68 11.86
N ALA A 165 -12.04 -11.93 10.81
CA ALA A 165 -10.65 -12.34 10.91
C ALA A 165 -9.77 -11.10 11.10
N VAL A 166 -9.23 -10.90 12.30
CA VAL A 166 -8.33 -9.77 12.60
C VAL A 166 -6.90 -10.21 12.30
N LEU A 167 -6.25 -9.59 11.30
CA LEU A 167 -4.89 -9.92 10.88
C LEU A 167 -3.90 -8.86 11.31
N ASP A 168 -2.89 -9.28 12.05
CA ASP A 168 -1.70 -8.50 12.37
C ASP A 168 -0.61 -8.80 11.34
N THR A 169 -0.27 -7.79 10.53
CA THR A 169 0.71 -7.97 9.45
C THR A 169 2.13 -7.61 9.85
N ARG A 170 2.40 -7.54 11.15
CA ARG A 170 3.72 -7.27 11.73
C ARG A 170 4.55 -8.54 11.86
N GLU A 171 5.81 -8.35 12.20
CA GLU A 171 6.72 -9.46 12.49
C GLU A 171 6.30 -10.22 13.76
N PRO A 172 6.60 -11.53 13.86
CA PRO A 172 6.18 -12.34 15.01
C PRO A 172 6.56 -11.75 16.36
N HIS A 173 7.77 -11.21 16.51
CA HIS A 173 8.24 -10.63 17.77
C HIS A 173 7.47 -9.37 18.19
N GLU A 174 6.94 -8.58 17.23
CA GLU A 174 6.11 -7.42 17.50
C GLU A 174 4.72 -7.86 17.99
N TRP A 175 4.15 -8.91 17.37
CA TRP A 175 2.89 -9.51 17.78
C TRP A 175 2.99 -10.14 19.18
N GLU A 176 4.05 -10.86 19.49
CA GLU A 176 4.30 -11.46 20.81
C GLU A 176 4.35 -10.39 21.92
N ALA A 177 4.91 -9.21 21.63
CA ALA A 177 5.01 -8.11 22.58
C ALA A 177 3.66 -7.48 22.94
N GLY A 178 2.69 -7.52 22.03
CA GLY A 178 1.33 -7.02 22.22
C GLY A 178 0.58 -6.90 20.91
N HIS A 179 -0.66 -7.36 20.88
CA HIS A 179 -1.53 -7.37 19.71
C HIS A 179 -3.00 -7.11 20.08
N LEU A 180 -3.83 -6.78 19.10
CA LEU A 180 -5.27 -6.62 19.30
C LEU A 180 -5.89 -7.96 19.72
N PRO A 181 -6.91 -7.95 20.61
CA PRO A 181 -7.57 -9.17 21.05
C PRO A 181 -8.04 -10.06 19.90
N GLY A 182 -7.72 -11.36 19.98
CA GLY A 182 -8.10 -12.34 18.96
C GLY A 182 -7.39 -12.20 17.62
N ALA A 183 -6.40 -11.33 17.49
CA ALA A 183 -5.66 -11.15 16.24
C ALA A 183 -4.80 -12.37 15.91
N VAL A 184 -4.81 -12.74 14.64
CA VAL A 184 -3.95 -13.78 14.07
C VAL A 184 -2.73 -13.10 13.46
N GLN A 185 -1.53 -13.55 13.81
CA GLN A 185 -0.29 -13.05 13.23
C GLN A 185 -0.11 -13.62 11.82
N LEU A 186 0.13 -12.74 10.85
CA LEU A 186 0.43 -13.09 9.47
C LEU A 186 1.32 -12.00 8.88
N ASP A 187 2.64 -12.19 8.97
CA ASP A 187 3.61 -11.24 8.44
C ASP A 187 3.36 -11.03 6.93
N TRP A 188 3.25 -9.77 6.50
CA TRP A 188 3.07 -9.43 5.09
C TRP A 188 4.12 -10.06 4.16
N ARG A 189 5.32 -10.34 4.68
CA ARG A 189 6.42 -10.99 3.94
C ARG A 189 6.13 -12.44 3.58
N GLU A 190 5.18 -13.08 4.22
CA GLU A 190 4.80 -14.45 3.87
C GLU A 190 4.21 -14.57 2.46
N PHE A 191 3.75 -13.46 1.89
CA PHE A 191 3.26 -13.40 0.51
C PHE A 191 4.35 -13.14 -0.53
N VAL A 192 5.57 -12.82 -0.09
CA VAL A 192 6.68 -12.44 -0.97
C VAL A 192 7.56 -13.64 -1.30
N ASP A 193 7.99 -13.71 -2.54
CA ASP A 193 9.05 -14.60 -3.02
C ASP A 193 10.37 -13.81 -3.09
N ASP A 194 11.32 -14.16 -2.22
CA ASP A 194 12.61 -13.46 -2.12
C ASP A 194 13.49 -13.61 -3.37
N GLU A 195 13.30 -14.67 -4.17
CA GLU A 195 14.09 -14.90 -5.39
C GLU A 195 13.60 -14.01 -6.53
N THR A 196 12.31 -13.98 -6.78
CA THR A 196 11.67 -13.15 -7.81
C THR A 196 11.49 -11.70 -7.35
N ARG A 197 11.45 -11.46 -6.03
CA ARG A 197 11.14 -10.20 -5.36
C ARG A 197 9.69 -9.73 -5.56
N GLY A 198 8.85 -10.55 -6.15
CA GLY A 198 7.43 -10.35 -6.35
C GLY A 198 6.58 -11.18 -5.40
N LEU A 199 5.34 -11.36 -5.78
CA LEU A 199 4.41 -12.20 -5.03
C LEU A 199 4.68 -13.69 -5.27
N LYS A 200 4.48 -14.50 -4.25
CA LYS A 200 4.39 -15.96 -4.40
C LYS A 200 3.25 -16.34 -5.37
N PRO A 201 3.32 -17.55 -5.95
CA PRO A 201 2.20 -18.07 -6.74
C PRO A 201 0.87 -18.00 -5.98
N VAL A 202 -0.21 -17.60 -6.67
CA VAL A 202 -1.55 -17.42 -6.08
C VAL A 202 -1.96 -18.58 -5.17
N GLY A 203 -1.78 -19.83 -5.63
CA GLY A 203 -2.15 -21.01 -4.84
C GLY A 203 -1.34 -21.21 -3.55
N GLU A 204 -0.11 -20.67 -3.47
CA GLU A 204 0.68 -20.67 -2.23
C GLU A 204 0.16 -19.61 -1.25
N ILE A 205 -0.18 -18.42 -1.75
CA ILE A 205 -0.76 -17.36 -0.92
C ILE A 205 -2.13 -17.80 -0.39
N GLU A 206 -2.97 -18.42 -1.22
CA GLU A 206 -4.27 -18.95 -0.79
C GLU A 206 -4.10 -20.03 0.30
N ALA A 207 -3.08 -20.91 0.19
CA ALA A 207 -2.78 -21.91 1.20
C ALA A 207 -2.33 -21.27 2.53
N ILE A 208 -1.47 -20.25 2.49
CA ILE A 208 -1.06 -19.47 3.67
C ILE A 208 -2.28 -18.84 4.34
N LEU A 209 -3.13 -18.17 3.59
CA LEU A 209 -4.36 -17.57 4.12
C LEU A 209 -5.30 -18.60 4.76
N ALA A 210 -5.48 -19.75 4.11
CA ALA A 210 -6.32 -20.81 4.62
C ALA A 210 -5.77 -21.44 5.93
N ASP A 211 -4.46 -21.58 6.06
CA ASP A 211 -3.80 -22.06 7.28
C ASP A 211 -4.02 -21.10 8.47
N HIS A 212 -4.25 -19.80 8.18
CA HIS A 212 -4.62 -18.78 9.16
C HIS A 212 -6.15 -18.59 9.30
N GLY A 213 -6.95 -19.47 8.70
CA GLY A 213 -8.41 -19.46 8.79
C GLY A 213 -9.08 -18.37 7.93
N VAL A 214 -8.36 -17.79 6.96
CA VAL A 214 -8.85 -16.73 6.07
C VAL A 214 -9.20 -17.32 4.71
N THR A 215 -10.43 -17.14 4.28
CA THR A 215 -10.95 -17.61 3.00
C THR A 215 -11.55 -16.44 2.21
N PRO A 216 -11.80 -16.56 0.90
CA PRO A 216 -12.41 -15.48 0.10
C PRO A 216 -13.73 -14.92 0.63
N ASP A 217 -14.49 -15.73 1.38
CA ASP A 217 -15.76 -15.32 2.02
C ASP A 217 -15.55 -14.69 3.41
N SER A 218 -14.32 -14.62 3.90
CA SER A 218 -14.02 -14.02 5.22
C SER A 218 -14.15 -12.52 5.18
N ARG A 219 -14.70 -11.94 6.24
CA ARG A 219 -14.56 -10.53 6.56
C ARG A 219 -13.23 -10.33 7.27
N VAL A 220 -12.33 -9.53 6.69
CA VAL A 220 -10.95 -9.37 7.17
C VAL A 220 -10.73 -7.96 7.68
N LEU A 221 -10.16 -7.83 8.88
CA LEU A 221 -9.66 -6.56 9.42
C LEU A 221 -8.13 -6.60 9.42
N LEU A 222 -7.52 -5.61 8.77
CA LEU A 222 -6.07 -5.46 8.68
C LEU A 222 -5.57 -4.36 9.60
N TYR A 223 -4.51 -4.64 10.37
CA TYR A 223 -3.75 -3.63 11.10
C TYR A 223 -2.26 -3.97 11.13
N CYS A 224 -1.42 -2.96 11.38
CA CYS A 224 0.00 -3.10 11.69
C CYS A 224 0.41 -2.05 12.73
N ASN A 225 1.50 -1.30 12.56
CA ASN A 225 1.82 -0.15 13.40
C ASN A 225 1.27 1.16 12.81
N THR A 226 1.53 1.43 11.51
CA THR A 226 1.30 2.72 10.84
C THR A 226 0.82 2.57 9.39
N ALA A 227 -0.05 1.63 9.10
CA ALA A 227 -0.72 1.40 7.81
C ALA A 227 0.15 0.92 6.62
N ARG A 228 1.48 0.97 6.66
CA ARG A 228 2.33 0.60 5.52
C ARG A 228 2.23 -0.88 5.15
N ARG A 229 2.43 -1.80 6.12
CA ARG A 229 2.43 -3.26 5.89
C ARG A 229 1.05 -3.75 5.48
N ILE A 230 0.00 -3.23 6.11
CA ILE A 230 -1.38 -3.58 5.73
C ILE A 230 -1.74 -3.13 4.32
N SER A 231 -1.07 -2.11 3.78
CA SER A 231 -1.31 -1.70 2.39
C SER A 231 -0.90 -2.80 1.41
N HIS A 232 0.25 -3.45 1.65
CA HIS A 232 0.68 -4.60 0.84
C HIS A 232 -0.32 -5.76 0.95
N THR A 233 -0.65 -6.17 2.17
CA THR A 233 -1.63 -7.25 2.41
C THR A 233 -2.99 -6.92 1.80
N TYR A 234 -3.45 -5.68 1.90
CA TYR A 234 -4.69 -5.22 1.27
C TYR A 234 -4.67 -5.41 -0.25
N VAL A 235 -3.59 -4.96 -0.91
CA VAL A 235 -3.44 -5.11 -2.37
C VAL A 235 -3.43 -6.59 -2.76
N VAL A 236 -2.72 -7.44 -2.01
CA VAL A 236 -2.69 -8.90 -2.25
C VAL A 236 -4.09 -9.51 -2.10
N LEU A 237 -4.81 -9.21 -1.02
CA LEU A 237 -6.17 -9.73 -0.83
C LEU A 237 -7.12 -9.26 -1.95
N ARG A 238 -7.03 -7.98 -2.37
CA ARG A 238 -7.81 -7.47 -3.49
C ARG A 238 -7.47 -8.15 -4.81
N HIS A 239 -6.20 -8.45 -5.06
CA HIS A 239 -5.73 -9.22 -6.22
C HIS A 239 -6.32 -10.64 -6.24
N LEU A 240 -6.45 -11.28 -5.08
CA LEU A 240 -7.06 -12.60 -4.90
C LEU A 240 -8.61 -12.57 -4.90
N GLY A 241 -9.23 -11.40 -5.04
CA GLY A 241 -10.68 -11.27 -5.12
C GLY A 241 -11.41 -11.18 -3.78
N TYR A 242 -10.71 -10.94 -2.67
CA TYR A 242 -11.36 -10.66 -1.39
C TYR A 242 -12.09 -9.31 -1.45
N GLU A 243 -13.38 -9.29 -1.17
CA GLU A 243 -14.21 -8.08 -1.28
C GLU A 243 -14.41 -7.36 0.05
N ASP A 244 -14.53 -8.10 1.16
CA ASP A 244 -14.81 -7.55 2.50
C ASP A 244 -13.52 -7.41 3.34
N VAL A 245 -12.70 -6.42 2.97
CA VAL A 245 -11.43 -6.12 3.66
C VAL A 245 -11.49 -4.74 4.29
N MET A 246 -11.47 -4.70 5.62
CA MET A 246 -11.41 -3.50 6.43
C MET A 246 -9.96 -3.08 6.68
N PHE A 247 -9.67 -1.81 6.42
CA PHE A 247 -8.34 -1.22 6.54
C PHE A 247 -8.30 -0.26 7.74
N TYR A 248 -7.66 -0.68 8.83
CA TYR A 248 -7.48 0.17 10.01
C TYR A 248 -6.20 1.00 9.89
N GLU A 249 -6.33 2.21 9.36
CA GLU A 249 -5.18 3.08 9.09
C GLU A 249 -4.42 3.45 10.38
N GLY A 250 -5.11 3.84 11.43
CA GLY A 250 -4.50 4.20 12.73
C GLY A 250 -3.74 3.06 13.39
N SER A 251 -4.08 1.82 13.04
CA SER A 251 -3.37 0.61 13.44
C SER A 251 -3.10 0.54 14.95
N LEU A 252 -2.03 -0.14 15.35
CA LEU A 252 -1.67 -0.28 16.77
C LEU A 252 -1.39 1.08 17.44
N THR A 253 -0.79 2.01 16.71
CA THR A 253 -0.46 3.34 17.25
C THR A 253 -1.70 4.09 17.73
N GLU A 254 -2.78 4.12 16.96
CA GLU A 254 -4.04 4.73 17.39
C GLU A 254 -4.72 3.89 18.48
N TRP A 255 -4.71 2.55 18.33
CA TRP A 255 -5.33 1.63 19.27
C TRP A 255 -4.81 1.85 20.70
N GLU A 256 -3.47 1.88 20.86
CA GLU A 256 -2.81 2.13 22.15
C GLU A 256 -3.08 3.55 22.67
N ALA A 257 -3.00 4.56 21.80
CA ALA A 257 -3.27 5.95 22.18
C ALA A 257 -4.68 6.16 22.71
N ARG A 258 -5.65 5.37 22.25
CA ARG A 258 -7.04 5.38 22.73
C ARG A 258 -7.30 4.43 23.91
N GLY A 259 -6.26 3.73 24.38
CA GLY A 259 -6.34 2.81 25.52
C GLY A 259 -7.04 1.49 25.20
N GLY A 260 -6.99 1.05 23.94
CA GLY A 260 -7.47 -0.26 23.53
C GLY A 260 -6.74 -1.40 24.26
N PRO A 261 -7.41 -2.49 24.63
CA PRO A 261 -6.78 -3.62 25.31
C PRO A 261 -5.81 -4.35 24.37
N LEU A 262 -4.75 -4.90 24.95
CA LEU A 262 -3.78 -5.75 24.24
C LEU A 262 -3.76 -7.15 24.84
N GLU A 263 -3.53 -8.14 24.00
CA GLU A 263 -3.11 -9.49 24.38
C GLU A 263 -1.63 -9.66 24.11
N SER A 264 -0.98 -10.61 24.77
CA SER A 264 0.40 -11.00 24.56
C SER A 264 0.49 -12.52 24.50
N ALA A 265 1.42 -13.07 23.72
CA ALA A 265 1.64 -14.51 23.59
C ALA A 265 2.24 -15.14 24.84
#